data_ab83da512731b0b11a0a2a8bedd5bc8f
#
_entry.id   ab83da512731b0b11a0a2a8bedd5bc8f
#
_cell.length_a   1.000
_cell.length_b   1.000
_cell.length_c   1.000
_cell.angle_alpha   90.00
_cell.angle_beta   90.00
_cell.angle_gamma   90.00
#
_symmetry.space_group_name_H-M   'P 1'
#
loop_
_entity.id
_entity.type
_entity.pdbx_description
1 polymer ?
#
loop_
_entity_poly.entity_id
_entity_poly.type
_entity_poly.pdbx_seq_one_letter_code
_entity_poly.pdbx_strand_id
1 'polypeptide(L)'
;MPVPVSLSRICAALAAGLVIPAALGGCGPSDQPARPASPTPRPGAGFHGADCNGVTDADVNEAVGSSLFIKAVVSDAGCFWQENTVIGTFGVGMGISTWWYRGSDMDTERGLEQKAGRTLTELSIDGNKGFKAYDANACSIYVAKGGDVITWSIQTMNPTMLGNLCSITERLARLSQERVN
;
A
#
# COMPACT_ATOMS: atom_id res chain seq x y z
N MET A 1 -38.91 -21.84 -20.36
CA MET A 1 -39.89 -21.31 -19.39
C MET A 1 -39.43 -19.88 -19.08
N PRO A 2 -40.13 -18.87 -19.54
CA PRO A 2 -39.76 -17.47 -19.27
C PRO A 2 -40.46 -16.98 -18.00
N VAL A 3 -39.73 -16.26 -17.16
CA VAL A 3 -40.21 -15.61 -15.94
C VAL A 3 -40.62 -14.19 -16.29
N PRO A 4 -41.78 -13.70 -15.86
CA PRO A 4 -42.29 -12.36 -16.24
C PRO A 4 -41.69 -11.24 -15.41
N VAL A 5 -41.35 -10.15 -16.12
CA VAL A 5 -40.95 -8.87 -15.55
C VAL A 5 -42.22 -8.14 -15.11
N SER A 6 -42.28 -7.74 -13.84
CA SER A 6 -43.35 -6.94 -13.28
C SER A 6 -42.98 -5.44 -13.32
N LEU A 7 -43.60 -4.68 -14.20
CA LEU A 7 -43.68 -3.21 -14.17
C LEU A 7 -44.84 -2.81 -13.26
N SER A 8 -44.60 -1.97 -12.26
CA SER A 8 -45.64 -1.14 -11.58
C SER A 8 -44.91 -0.19 -10.61
N ARG A 9 -45.16 1.04 -10.47
CA ARG A 9 -46.12 2.09 -10.80
C ARG A 9 -45.49 3.44 -10.50
N ILE A 10 -45.69 4.34 -11.39
CA ILE A 10 -45.48 5.78 -11.27
C ILE A 10 -46.49 6.31 -10.25
N CYS A 11 -46.06 7.02 -9.23
CA CYS A 11 -46.87 7.93 -8.45
C CYS A 11 -46.30 9.34 -8.54
N ALA A 12 -46.99 10.19 -9.29
CA ALA A 12 -46.84 11.63 -9.25
C ALA A 12 -47.67 12.17 -8.07
N ALA A 13 -47.11 13.07 -7.29
CA ALA A 13 -47.85 13.95 -6.36
C ALA A 13 -47.06 15.25 -6.19
N LEU A 14 -47.48 16.27 -6.86
CA LEU A 14 -48.08 17.53 -6.44
C LEU A 14 -47.31 18.38 -5.40
N ALA A 15 -46.98 19.57 -5.90
CA ALA A 15 -46.44 20.73 -5.23
C ALA A 15 -47.25 21.19 -4.00
N ALA A 16 -46.57 21.55 -2.94
CA ALA A 16 -47.05 22.50 -1.96
C ALA A 16 -45.87 23.35 -1.51
N GLY A 17 -45.93 24.62 -1.84
CA GLY A 17 -44.96 25.63 -1.44
C GLY A 17 -45.01 25.86 0.07
N LEU A 18 -43.86 25.84 0.71
CA LEU A 18 -43.68 26.37 2.05
C LEU A 18 -42.57 27.42 2.03
N VAL A 19 -42.96 28.65 2.22
CA VAL A 19 -42.11 29.81 2.48
C VAL A 19 -41.54 29.62 3.87
N ILE A 20 -40.22 29.43 4.00
CA ILE A 20 -39.51 29.40 5.30
C ILE A 20 -38.77 30.73 5.46
N PRO A 21 -39.00 31.47 6.54
CA PRO A 21 -38.30 32.71 6.81
C PRO A 21 -36.83 32.42 7.15
N ALA A 22 -35.93 33.21 6.57
CA ALA A 22 -34.51 33.20 6.87
C ALA A 22 -34.29 33.65 8.33
N ALA A 23 -33.99 32.70 9.23
CA ALA A 23 -33.45 32.97 10.51
C ALA A 23 -31.91 33.14 10.36
N LEU A 24 -31.42 34.35 10.48
CA LEU A 24 -30.01 34.70 10.68
C LEU A 24 -29.62 34.17 12.07
N GLY A 25 -29.20 32.91 12.11
CA GLY A 25 -28.62 32.30 13.30
C GLY A 25 -27.13 32.61 13.34
N GLY A 26 -26.73 33.38 14.38
CA GLY A 26 -25.36 33.78 14.62
C GLY A 26 -24.38 32.61 14.74
N CYS A 27 -23.21 32.78 14.15
CA CYS A 27 -22.03 31.96 14.43
C CYS A 27 -21.59 32.22 15.87
N GLY A 28 -22.03 31.36 16.79
CA GLY A 28 -21.42 31.26 18.12
C GLY A 28 -20.09 30.47 17.97
N PRO A 29 -19.05 30.81 18.75
CA PRO A 29 -17.85 29.97 18.78
C PRO A 29 -18.24 28.59 19.31
N SER A 30 -18.15 27.58 18.47
CA SER A 30 -18.28 26.18 18.89
C SER A 30 -17.05 25.85 19.70
N ASP A 31 -17.21 25.67 21.00
CA ASP A 31 -16.23 24.98 21.86
C ASP A 31 -16.16 23.52 21.48
N GLN A 32 -15.66 23.27 20.28
CA GLN A 32 -15.28 21.93 19.86
C GLN A 32 -13.91 21.66 20.49
N PRO A 33 -13.78 20.65 21.37
CA PRO A 33 -12.48 20.34 21.95
C PRO A 33 -11.50 20.17 20.78
N ALA A 34 -10.41 20.92 20.84
CA ALA A 34 -9.38 20.89 19.80
C ALA A 34 -8.97 19.44 19.58
N ARG A 35 -9.26 18.94 18.37
CA ARG A 35 -8.74 17.64 17.93
C ARG A 35 -7.23 17.70 18.16
N PRO A 36 -6.61 16.71 18.85
CA PRO A 36 -5.17 16.68 18.99
C PRO A 36 -4.56 16.93 17.61
N ALA A 37 -3.71 17.94 17.50
CA ALA A 37 -3.00 18.24 16.28
C ALA A 37 -2.27 16.95 15.87
N SER A 38 -2.53 16.46 14.67
CA SER A 38 -1.75 15.37 14.10
C SER A 38 -0.28 15.76 14.25
N PRO A 39 0.59 14.88 14.74
CA PRO A 39 2.00 15.22 14.90
C PRO A 39 2.52 15.75 13.58
N THR A 40 3.09 16.94 13.59
CA THR A 40 3.74 17.54 12.42
C THR A 40 4.74 16.53 11.90
N PRO A 41 4.70 16.15 10.61
CA PRO A 41 5.65 15.22 10.04
C PRO A 41 7.05 15.74 10.36
N ARG A 42 7.83 14.94 11.06
CA ARG A 42 9.22 15.28 11.36
C ARG A 42 9.98 15.27 10.04
N PRO A 43 10.69 16.36 9.63
CA PRO A 43 11.46 16.33 8.41
C PRO A 43 12.50 15.22 8.48
N GLY A 44 12.48 14.33 7.51
CA GLY A 44 13.61 13.51 7.19
C GLY A 44 13.86 12.27 8.02
N ALA A 45 13.05 11.26 7.84
CA ALA A 45 13.59 9.91 7.97
C ALA A 45 13.92 9.38 6.58
N GLY A 46 14.87 9.96 5.89
CA GLY A 46 15.57 9.45 4.69
C GLY A 46 14.79 8.73 3.58
N PHE A 47 13.48 8.46 3.75
CA PHE A 47 12.68 7.79 2.73
C PHE A 47 12.12 8.80 1.72
N HIS A 48 12.42 8.54 0.45
CA HIS A 48 11.90 9.30 -0.66
C HIS A 48 11.19 8.34 -1.62
N GLY A 49 9.86 8.40 -1.66
CA GLY A 49 9.05 7.54 -2.51
C GLY A 49 9.47 7.61 -3.98
N ALA A 50 9.72 8.83 -4.48
CA ALA A 50 10.17 9.06 -5.85
C ALA A 50 11.53 8.44 -6.20
N ASP A 51 12.39 8.26 -5.21
CA ASP A 51 13.70 7.61 -5.37
C ASP A 51 13.64 6.09 -5.07
N CYS A 52 12.43 5.55 -4.95
CA CYS A 52 12.20 4.13 -4.66
C CYS A 52 12.96 3.64 -3.43
N ASN A 53 13.08 4.50 -2.42
CA ASN A 53 13.85 4.20 -1.22
C ASN A 53 15.30 3.78 -1.50
N GLY A 54 15.93 4.43 -2.50
CA GLY A 54 17.32 4.20 -2.89
C GLY A 54 17.56 2.90 -3.67
N VAL A 55 16.50 2.16 -4.03
CA VAL A 55 16.63 0.90 -4.78
C VAL A 55 16.44 1.15 -6.26
N THR A 56 17.37 0.65 -7.07
CA THR A 56 17.39 0.77 -8.52
C THR A 56 16.78 -0.44 -9.23
N ASP A 57 16.52 -0.31 -10.53
CA ASP A 57 16.10 -1.45 -11.37
C ASP A 57 17.14 -2.57 -11.38
N ALA A 58 18.44 -2.22 -11.35
CA ALA A 58 19.52 -3.19 -11.28
C ALA A 58 19.48 -4.00 -9.96
N ASP A 59 19.19 -3.35 -8.84
CA ASP A 59 19.07 -4.02 -7.54
C ASP A 59 17.90 -5.00 -7.52
N VAL A 60 16.76 -4.60 -8.10
CA VAL A 60 15.59 -5.49 -8.22
C VAL A 60 15.92 -6.70 -9.07
N ASN A 61 16.53 -6.48 -10.24
CA ASN A 61 16.93 -7.54 -11.15
C ASN A 61 17.94 -8.51 -10.49
N GLU A 62 18.91 -7.98 -9.76
CA GLU A 62 19.87 -8.79 -9.02
C GLU A 62 19.20 -9.59 -7.90
N ALA A 63 18.28 -8.98 -7.14
CA ALA A 63 17.58 -9.64 -6.04
C ALA A 63 16.72 -10.82 -6.52
N VAL A 64 16.09 -10.67 -7.69
CA VAL A 64 15.28 -11.72 -8.33
C VAL A 64 16.13 -12.75 -9.07
N GLY A 65 17.34 -12.38 -9.48
CA GLY A 65 18.18 -13.21 -10.36
C GLY A 65 17.73 -13.18 -11.82
N SER A 66 17.10 -12.08 -12.26
CA SER A 66 16.56 -11.90 -13.61
C SER A 66 16.75 -10.45 -14.05
N SER A 67 16.99 -10.24 -15.34
CA SER A 67 17.12 -8.89 -15.95
C SER A 67 15.82 -8.35 -16.55
N LEU A 68 14.69 -8.93 -16.21
CA LEU A 68 13.41 -8.70 -16.88
C LEU A 68 12.52 -7.65 -16.21
N PHE A 69 12.92 -7.11 -15.06
CA PHE A 69 12.12 -6.11 -14.34
C PHE A 69 12.42 -4.71 -14.81
N ILE A 70 11.36 -3.97 -15.09
CA ILE A 70 11.40 -2.55 -15.39
C ILE A 70 10.50 -1.79 -14.41
N LYS A 71 10.92 -0.60 -14.05
CA LYS A 71 10.13 0.29 -13.21
C LYS A 71 8.94 0.82 -14.02
N ALA A 72 7.74 0.45 -13.61
CA ALA A 72 6.51 0.79 -14.30
C ALA A 72 5.82 2.03 -13.72
N VAL A 73 5.95 2.25 -12.39
CA VAL A 73 5.31 3.36 -11.69
C VAL A 73 6.30 3.97 -10.70
N VAL A 74 6.34 5.31 -10.67
CA VAL A 74 7.06 6.10 -9.67
C VAL A 74 6.11 7.17 -9.14
N SER A 75 6.01 7.28 -7.82
CA SER A 75 5.21 8.30 -7.15
C SER A 75 5.85 8.70 -5.83
N ASP A 76 5.33 9.75 -5.20
CA ASP A 76 5.75 10.18 -3.86
C ASP A 76 5.44 9.15 -2.76
N ALA A 77 4.55 8.19 -3.05
CA ALA A 77 4.20 7.12 -2.13
C ALA A 77 5.05 5.86 -2.32
N GLY A 78 5.73 5.69 -3.46
CA GLY A 78 6.57 4.54 -3.72
C GLY A 78 6.74 4.19 -5.19
N CYS A 79 7.26 3.00 -5.44
CA CYS A 79 7.58 2.49 -6.77
C CYS A 79 7.00 1.10 -6.98
N PHE A 80 6.75 0.80 -8.24
CA PHE A 80 6.33 -0.51 -8.70
C PHE A 80 7.17 -0.94 -9.89
N TRP A 81 7.70 -2.15 -9.85
CA TRP A 81 8.39 -2.82 -10.93
C TRP A 81 7.54 -3.97 -11.44
N GLN A 82 7.50 -4.08 -12.73
CA GLN A 82 6.77 -5.12 -13.42
C GLN A 82 7.73 -5.95 -14.27
N GLU A 83 7.48 -7.25 -14.35
CA GLU A 83 8.17 -8.10 -15.30
C GLU A 83 7.82 -7.66 -16.73
N ASN A 84 8.86 -7.51 -17.57
CA ASN A 84 8.68 -7.23 -18.98
C ASN A 84 8.29 -8.53 -19.72
N THR A 85 7.00 -8.77 -19.81
CA THR A 85 6.41 -9.98 -20.41
C THR A 85 6.66 -10.13 -21.92
N VAL A 86 7.04 -9.06 -22.61
CA VAL A 86 7.36 -9.11 -24.05
C VAL A 86 8.64 -9.89 -24.32
N ILE A 87 9.54 -9.95 -23.35
CA ILE A 87 10.84 -10.63 -23.44
C ILE A 87 10.87 -11.88 -22.55
N GLY A 88 9.95 -11.97 -21.57
CA GLY A 88 10.00 -12.96 -20.51
C GLY A 88 9.35 -14.28 -20.87
N THR A 89 10.10 -15.35 -20.71
CA THR A 89 9.64 -16.73 -20.78
C THR A 89 8.84 -17.14 -19.54
N PHE A 90 8.85 -16.32 -18.50
CA PHE A 90 8.20 -16.63 -17.21
C PHE A 90 6.72 -16.26 -17.20
N GLY A 91 6.30 -15.43 -18.14
CA GLY A 91 4.93 -15.32 -18.67
C GLY A 91 3.81 -15.05 -17.70
N VAL A 92 4.04 -14.58 -16.46
CA VAL A 92 2.91 -14.39 -15.55
C VAL A 92 3.19 -13.33 -14.49
N GLY A 93 2.86 -12.11 -14.81
CA GLY A 93 2.38 -11.13 -13.84
C GLY A 93 3.12 -11.05 -12.50
N MET A 94 4.45 -10.99 -12.52
CA MET A 94 5.21 -10.72 -11.33
C MET A 94 5.33 -9.22 -11.12
N GLY A 95 5.01 -8.77 -9.92
CA GLY A 95 5.16 -7.38 -9.49
C GLY A 95 5.97 -7.28 -8.20
N ILE A 96 6.83 -6.28 -8.15
CA ILE A 96 7.58 -5.89 -6.95
C ILE A 96 7.25 -4.44 -6.66
N SER A 97 6.99 -4.12 -5.41
CA SER A 97 6.67 -2.76 -5.01
C SER A 97 7.32 -2.38 -3.69
N THR A 98 7.56 -1.08 -3.53
CA THR A 98 7.83 -0.45 -2.25
C THR A 98 6.87 0.71 -2.05
N TRP A 99 6.29 0.81 -0.86
CA TRP A 99 5.36 1.88 -0.52
C TRP A 99 5.70 2.49 0.84
N TRP A 100 5.46 3.77 0.95
CA TRP A 100 5.59 4.54 2.17
C TRP A 100 4.21 4.90 2.69
N TYR A 101 3.78 4.24 3.76
CA TYR A 101 2.51 4.51 4.44
C TYR A 101 2.71 5.55 5.52
N ARG A 102 2.55 6.82 5.14
CA ARG A 102 2.72 7.97 6.02
C ARG A 102 1.61 8.01 7.07
N GLY A 103 2.02 8.08 8.34
CA GLY A 103 1.07 8.14 9.46
C GLY A 103 0.32 6.84 9.72
N SER A 104 0.69 5.74 9.06
CA SER A 104 0.21 4.40 9.42
C SER A 104 1.05 3.84 10.56
N ASP A 105 0.50 2.89 11.29
CA ASP A 105 1.18 2.15 12.33
C ASP A 105 1.24 0.65 12.03
N MET A 106 2.17 -0.03 12.68
CA MET A 106 2.43 -1.45 12.45
C MET A 106 1.24 -2.34 12.82
N ASP A 107 0.42 -1.95 13.79
CA ASP A 107 -0.73 -2.75 14.22
C ASP A 107 -1.86 -2.66 13.20
N THR A 108 -2.06 -1.48 12.60
CA THR A 108 -2.98 -1.28 11.47
C THR A 108 -2.61 -2.16 10.30
N GLU A 109 -1.36 -2.10 9.84
CA GLU A 109 -0.89 -2.90 8.70
C GLU A 109 -0.96 -4.40 8.99
N ARG A 110 -0.58 -4.81 10.18
CA ARG A 110 -0.69 -6.19 10.66
C ARG A 110 -2.13 -6.70 10.63
N GLY A 111 -3.06 -5.88 11.11
CA GLY A 111 -4.49 -6.20 11.12
C GLY A 111 -5.07 -6.38 9.70
N LEU A 112 -4.59 -5.61 8.73
CA LEU A 112 -4.98 -5.75 7.33
C LEU A 112 -4.50 -7.08 6.74
N GLU A 113 -3.23 -7.43 6.98
CA GLU A 113 -2.65 -8.68 6.50
C GLU A 113 -3.27 -9.92 7.15
N GLN A 114 -3.61 -9.85 8.44
CA GLN A 114 -4.36 -10.91 9.13
C GLN A 114 -5.74 -11.13 8.53
N LYS A 115 -6.46 -10.05 8.22
CA LYS A 115 -7.78 -10.13 7.56
C LYS A 115 -7.68 -10.69 6.15
N ALA A 116 -6.55 -10.46 5.47
CA ALA A 116 -6.25 -11.05 4.17
C ALA A 116 -5.88 -12.55 4.25
N GLY A 117 -5.79 -13.11 5.47
CA GLY A 117 -5.48 -14.53 5.68
C GLY A 117 -4.00 -14.89 5.52
N ARG A 118 -3.11 -13.91 5.55
CA ARG A 118 -1.68 -14.14 5.41
C ARG A 118 -1.05 -14.65 6.70
N THR A 119 0.01 -15.43 6.57
CA THR A 119 0.85 -15.84 7.69
C THR A 119 1.78 -14.68 8.07
N LEU A 120 1.83 -14.36 9.37
CA LEU A 120 2.67 -13.28 9.89
C LEU A 120 3.84 -13.84 10.70
N THR A 121 5.01 -13.20 10.56
CA THR A 121 6.21 -13.51 11.34
C THR A 121 6.94 -12.20 11.68
N GLU A 122 7.31 -12.04 12.94
CA GLU A 122 8.09 -10.89 13.41
C GLU A 122 9.49 -10.88 12.80
N LEU A 123 9.99 -9.69 12.52
CA LEU A 123 11.38 -9.47 12.10
C LEU A 123 11.89 -8.11 12.57
N SER A 124 13.20 -7.90 12.45
CA SER A 124 13.82 -6.59 12.61
C SER A 124 14.82 -6.38 11.48
N ILE A 125 14.84 -5.17 10.93
CA ILE A 125 15.80 -4.75 9.91
C ILE A 125 16.51 -3.50 10.42
N ASP A 126 17.81 -3.56 10.56
CA ASP A 126 18.68 -2.47 11.06
C ASP A 126 18.16 -1.83 12.36
N GLY A 127 17.70 -2.67 13.29
CA GLY A 127 17.14 -2.24 14.56
C GLY A 127 15.71 -1.72 14.51
N ASN A 128 15.14 -1.52 13.33
CA ASN A 128 13.74 -1.14 13.17
C ASN A 128 12.85 -2.39 13.28
N LYS A 129 11.77 -2.27 14.07
CA LYS A 129 10.78 -3.34 14.20
C LYS A 129 10.01 -3.52 12.89
N GLY A 130 9.68 -4.76 12.57
CA GLY A 130 8.92 -5.10 11.39
C GLY A 130 8.22 -6.44 11.51
N PHE A 131 7.49 -6.77 10.49
CA PHE A 131 6.93 -8.11 10.30
C PHE A 131 6.93 -8.49 8.83
N LYS A 132 6.87 -9.78 8.60
CA LYS A 132 6.69 -10.42 7.31
C LYS A 132 5.27 -10.97 7.23
N ALA A 133 4.59 -10.68 6.12
CA ALA A 133 3.28 -11.25 5.78
C ALA A 133 3.39 -12.01 4.47
N TYR A 134 2.98 -13.29 4.45
CA TYR A 134 3.17 -14.12 3.27
C TYR A 134 2.08 -15.17 3.10
N ASP A 135 1.92 -15.58 1.86
CA ASP A 135 1.16 -16.73 1.41
C ASP A 135 1.93 -17.47 0.29
N ALA A 136 1.25 -18.35 -0.43
CA ALA A 136 1.89 -19.12 -1.51
C ALA A 136 2.40 -18.25 -2.67
N ASN A 137 1.78 -17.09 -2.91
CA ASN A 137 1.99 -16.28 -4.12
C ASN A 137 2.60 -14.89 -3.83
N ALA A 138 2.74 -14.54 -2.57
CA ALA A 138 3.19 -13.21 -2.19
C ALA A 138 3.99 -13.20 -0.89
N CYS A 139 4.90 -12.25 -0.78
CA CYS A 139 5.55 -11.91 0.47
C CYS A 139 5.73 -10.40 0.59
N SER A 140 5.31 -9.85 1.72
CA SER A 140 5.46 -8.43 2.06
C SER A 140 6.26 -8.29 3.34
N ILE A 141 7.18 -7.34 3.36
CA ILE A 141 7.97 -6.94 4.52
C ILE A 141 7.54 -5.54 4.91
N TYR A 142 7.16 -5.37 6.16
CA TYR A 142 6.77 -4.11 6.77
C TYR A 142 7.81 -3.70 7.79
N VAL A 143 8.28 -2.47 7.72
CA VAL A 143 9.32 -1.93 8.61
C VAL A 143 8.86 -0.58 9.15
N ALA A 144 8.88 -0.41 10.46
CA ALA A 144 8.60 0.87 11.10
C ALA A 144 9.80 1.80 10.94
N LYS A 145 9.58 3.04 10.51
CA LYS A 145 10.62 4.06 10.39
C LYS A 145 10.06 5.47 10.63
N GLY A 146 10.62 6.17 11.62
CA GLY A 146 10.29 7.57 11.86
C GLY A 146 8.83 7.89 12.18
N GLY A 147 8.02 6.92 12.59
CA GLY A 147 6.58 7.07 12.84
C GLY A 147 5.71 6.70 11.64
N ASP A 148 6.31 6.18 10.58
CA ASP A 148 5.66 5.68 9.37
C ASP A 148 5.93 4.18 9.19
N VAL A 149 5.30 3.58 8.20
CA VAL A 149 5.56 2.20 7.78
C VAL A 149 6.04 2.18 6.34
N ILE A 150 7.16 1.53 6.12
CA ILE A 150 7.68 1.24 4.78
C ILE A 150 7.44 -0.22 4.48
N THR A 151 6.95 -0.51 3.28
CA THR A 151 6.76 -1.88 2.83
C THR A 151 7.55 -2.19 1.58
N TRP A 152 7.99 -3.43 1.49
CA TRP A 152 8.45 -4.08 0.28
C TRP A 152 7.59 -5.31 0.04
N SER A 153 7.11 -5.50 -1.18
CA SER A 153 6.23 -6.60 -1.52
C SER A 153 6.59 -7.20 -2.88
N ILE A 154 6.52 -8.51 -2.96
CA ILE A 154 6.58 -9.28 -4.20
C ILE A 154 5.31 -10.11 -4.34
N GLN A 155 4.74 -10.13 -5.53
CA GLN A 155 3.58 -10.96 -5.88
C GLN A 155 3.83 -11.64 -7.23
N THR A 156 3.40 -12.89 -7.34
CA THR A 156 3.51 -13.66 -8.58
C THR A 156 2.33 -14.63 -8.72
N MET A 157 1.92 -14.88 -9.94
CA MET A 157 0.94 -15.92 -10.25
C MET A 157 1.60 -17.31 -10.41
N ASN A 158 2.92 -17.37 -10.51
CA ASN A 158 3.68 -18.62 -10.65
C ASN A 158 4.85 -18.67 -9.65
N PRO A 159 4.59 -18.97 -8.37
CA PRO A 159 5.62 -18.95 -7.33
C PRO A 159 6.71 -20.02 -7.53
N THR A 160 6.43 -21.08 -8.30
CA THR A 160 7.40 -22.17 -8.52
C THR A 160 8.57 -21.77 -9.41
N MET A 161 8.43 -20.68 -10.17
CA MET A 161 9.47 -20.17 -11.07
C MET A 161 10.48 -19.27 -10.35
N LEU A 162 10.20 -18.89 -9.13
CA LEU A 162 11.07 -18.06 -8.32
C LEU A 162 11.63 -18.84 -7.14
N GLY A 163 12.73 -18.37 -6.63
CA GLY A 163 13.22 -18.76 -5.34
C GLY A 163 12.26 -18.34 -4.21
N ASN A 164 12.74 -18.33 -2.99
CA ASN A 164 11.93 -17.90 -1.85
C ASN A 164 11.56 -16.42 -1.97
N LEU A 165 10.27 -16.14 -2.20
CA LEU A 165 9.74 -14.77 -2.36
C LEU A 165 10.13 -13.86 -1.19
N CYS A 166 10.06 -14.39 0.04
CA CYS A 166 10.38 -13.62 1.22
C CYS A 166 11.87 -13.28 1.32
N SER A 167 12.76 -14.14 0.85
CA SER A 167 14.20 -13.84 0.83
C SER A 167 14.51 -12.70 -0.13
N ILE A 168 13.85 -12.67 -1.29
CA ILE A 168 13.99 -11.59 -2.27
C ILE A 168 13.49 -10.28 -1.66
N THR A 169 12.30 -10.29 -1.09
CA THR A 169 11.67 -9.09 -0.51
C THR A 169 12.47 -8.57 0.68
N GLU A 170 12.95 -9.45 1.56
CA GLU A 170 13.77 -9.08 2.70
C GLU A 170 15.11 -8.47 2.28
N ARG A 171 15.74 -8.99 1.23
CA ARG A 171 16.97 -8.41 0.66
C ARG A 171 16.74 -6.97 0.20
N LEU A 172 15.64 -6.70 -0.53
CA LEU A 172 15.29 -5.36 -0.99
C LEU A 172 14.97 -4.42 0.18
N ALA A 173 14.24 -4.90 1.18
CA ALA A 173 13.93 -4.14 2.38
C ALA A 173 15.21 -3.74 3.15
N ARG A 174 16.16 -4.64 3.32
CA ARG A 174 17.46 -4.36 3.95
C ARG A 174 18.24 -3.33 3.16
N LEU A 175 18.36 -3.53 1.86
CA LEU A 175 19.08 -2.61 0.97
C LEU A 175 18.52 -1.18 1.05
N SER A 176 17.19 -1.04 1.08
CA SER A 176 16.56 0.26 1.22
C SER A 176 16.85 0.90 2.59
N GLN A 177 16.86 0.12 3.68
CA GLN A 177 17.20 0.63 5.01
C GLN A 177 18.64 1.12 5.09
N GLU A 178 19.58 0.40 4.48
CA GLU A 178 21.01 0.78 4.44
C GLU A 178 21.25 2.09 3.66
N ARG A 179 20.47 2.33 2.60
CA ARG A 179 20.69 3.48 1.69
C ARG A 179 19.98 4.75 2.11
N VAL A 180 18.94 4.66 2.93
CA VAL A 180 18.09 5.81 3.30
C VAL A 180 18.11 6.13 4.80
N ASN A 181 19.17 5.79 5.47
CA ASN A 181 19.42 6.15 6.87
C ASN A 181 19.92 7.57 7.02
#